data_a0586782ae851f391d89ce6a54321023
#
_entry.id   a0586782ae851f391d89ce6a54321023
#
_cell.length_a   1.000
_cell.length_b   1.000
_cell.length_c   1.000
_cell.angle_alpha   90.00
_cell.angle_beta   90.00
_cell.angle_gamma   90.00
#
_symmetry.space_group_name_H-M   'P 1'
#
loop_
_entity.id
_entity.type
_entity.pdbx_description
1 polymer ?
#
loop_
_entity_poly.entity_id
_entity_poly.type
_entity_poly.pdbx_seq_one_letter_code
_entity_poly.pdbx_strand_id
1 'polypeptide(L)'
;MSEQFESVFDYVVVGGGLAGCAVAARLSENPDVRVVLLEAGDENGYEQSYYSTGAHAMWETEANWGFKTVPQPALNNVEVAQPRGKVIGGSAAINIGSWSRVSPQTTTPGNRLELPDGMGKTP
;
A
#
# COMPACT_ATOMS: atom_id res chain seq x y z
N MET A 1 -29.28 -3.31 -17.38
CA MET A 1 -29.19 -4.77 -17.25
C MET A 1 -28.06 -5.04 -16.26
N SER A 2 -28.37 -5.50 -15.06
CA SER A 2 -27.38 -5.92 -14.08
C SER A 2 -26.86 -7.27 -14.53
N GLU A 3 -25.64 -7.34 -15.06
CA GLU A 3 -24.95 -8.61 -15.20
C GLU A 3 -24.78 -9.18 -13.78
N GLN A 4 -25.54 -10.19 -13.47
CA GLN A 4 -25.30 -11.00 -12.28
C GLN A 4 -24.02 -11.79 -12.55
N PHE A 5 -22.93 -11.38 -11.92
CA PHE A 5 -21.71 -12.18 -11.86
C PHE A 5 -22.00 -13.41 -10.98
N GLU A 6 -22.52 -14.46 -11.58
CA GLU A 6 -22.58 -15.80 -10.96
C GLU A 6 -21.19 -16.45 -10.98
N SER A 7 -20.18 -15.74 -10.51
CA SER A 7 -18.84 -16.26 -10.42
C SER A 7 -18.54 -16.64 -8.98
N VAL A 8 -18.41 -17.94 -8.75
CA VAL A 8 -17.90 -18.45 -7.46
C VAL A 8 -16.36 -18.34 -7.50
N PHE A 9 -15.78 -17.71 -6.51
CA PHE A 9 -14.33 -17.61 -6.33
C PHE A 9 -13.93 -18.36 -5.08
N ASP A 10 -12.75 -18.99 -5.12
CA ASP A 10 -12.16 -19.67 -3.96
C ASP A 10 -11.53 -18.67 -3.00
N TYR A 11 -10.99 -17.56 -3.55
CA TYR A 11 -10.40 -16.49 -2.77
C TYR A 11 -10.83 -15.12 -3.27
N VAL A 12 -11.09 -14.23 -2.31
CA VAL A 12 -11.35 -12.81 -2.54
C VAL A 12 -10.26 -12.01 -1.85
N VAL A 13 -9.44 -11.30 -2.62
CA VAL A 13 -8.40 -10.40 -2.11
C VAL A 13 -8.94 -8.97 -2.20
N VAL A 14 -9.02 -8.29 -1.07
CA VAL A 14 -9.53 -6.91 -1.00
C VAL A 14 -8.37 -5.95 -0.86
N GLY A 15 -8.22 -5.07 -1.84
CA GLY A 15 -7.15 -4.09 -1.97
C GLY A 15 -6.02 -4.54 -2.88
N GLY A 16 -5.86 -3.85 -4.02
CA GLY A 16 -4.81 -4.06 -5.03
C GLY A 16 -3.49 -3.33 -4.73
N GLY A 17 -3.14 -3.16 -3.45
CA GLY A 17 -1.83 -2.64 -3.07
C GLY A 17 -0.71 -3.68 -3.20
N LEU A 18 0.52 -3.36 -2.76
CA LEU A 18 1.69 -4.25 -2.86
C LEU A 18 1.41 -5.66 -2.33
N ALA A 19 0.85 -5.76 -1.13
CA ALA A 19 0.58 -7.05 -0.50
C ALA A 19 -0.55 -7.80 -1.23
N GLY A 20 -1.64 -7.12 -1.56
CA GLY A 20 -2.79 -7.74 -2.23
C GLY A 20 -2.44 -8.25 -3.62
N CYS A 21 -1.70 -7.49 -4.42
CA CYS A 21 -1.21 -7.94 -5.72
C CYS A 21 -0.31 -9.18 -5.59
N ALA A 22 0.60 -9.19 -4.62
CA ALA A 22 1.48 -10.34 -4.38
C ALA A 22 0.69 -11.59 -3.95
N VAL A 23 -0.27 -11.44 -3.05
CA VAL A 23 -1.13 -12.55 -2.59
C VAL A 23 -1.99 -13.07 -3.74
N ALA A 24 -2.65 -12.18 -4.48
CA ALA A 24 -3.48 -12.58 -5.60
C ALA A 24 -2.67 -13.32 -6.66
N ALA A 25 -1.49 -12.80 -7.03
CA ALA A 25 -0.60 -13.43 -8.00
C ALA A 25 -0.19 -14.84 -7.54
N ARG A 26 0.21 -15.00 -6.27
CA ARG A 26 0.64 -16.30 -5.74
C ARG A 26 -0.50 -17.32 -5.67
N LEU A 27 -1.67 -16.90 -5.26
CA LEU A 27 -2.84 -17.80 -5.25
C LEU A 27 -3.25 -18.23 -6.67
N SER A 28 -3.10 -17.35 -7.65
CA SER A 28 -3.46 -17.62 -9.05
C SER A 28 -2.43 -18.52 -9.77
N GLU A 29 -1.31 -18.86 -9.16
CA GLU A 29 -0.34 -19.84 -9.74
C GLU A 29 -0.95 -21.26 -9.84
N ASN A 30 -1.93 -21.57 -9.00
CA ASN A 30 -2.68 -22.81 -9.11
C ASN A 30 -3.87 -22.63 -10.10
N PRO A 31 -3.86 -23.32 -11.26
CA PRO A 31 -4.90 -23.17 -12.28
C PRO A 31 -6.30 -23.67 -11.82
N ASP A 32 -6.34 -24.48 -10.78
CA ASP A 32 -7.61 -25.01 -10.22
C ASP A 32 -8.25 -24.05 -9.22
N VAL A 33 -7.61 -22.90 -8.96
CA VAL A 33 -8.05 -21.89 -7.98
C VAL A 33 -8.52 -20.64 -8.69
N ARG A 34 -9.70 -20.18 -8.35
CA ARG A 34 -10.28 -18.92 -8.88
C ARG A 34 -10.10 -17.82 -7.85
N VAL A 35 -9.33 -16.82 -8.22
CA VAL A 35 -9.02 -15.67 -7.35
C VAL A 35 -9.64 -14.41 -7.95
N VAL A 36 -10.29 -13.60 -7.12
CA VAL A 36 -10.69 -12.25 -7.49
C VAL A 36 -9.95 -11.23 -6.64
N LEU A 37 -9.41 -10.20 -7.28
CA LEU A 37 -8.81 -9.04 -6.64
C LEU A 37 -9.78 -7.86 -6.79
N LEU A 38 -10.21 -7.28 -5.67
CA LEU A 38 -11.06 -6.11 -5.63
C LEU A 38 -10.22 -4.89 -5.24
N GLU A 39 -10.24 -3.87 -6.09
CA GLU A 39 -9.57 -2.60 -5.83
C GLU A 39 -10.59 -1.45 -5.90
N ALA A 40 -10.44 -0.46 -5.01
CA ALA A 40 -11.35 0.68 -4.94
C ALA A 40 -11.05 1.76 -5.99
N GLY A 41 -9.82 1.78 -6.47
CA GLY A 41 -9.35 2.70 -7.50
C GLY A 41 -9.29 2.06 -8.88
N ASP A 42 -8.91 2.86 -9.86
CA ASP A 42 -8.76 2.43 -11.23
C ASP A 42 -7.44 1.68 -11.47
N GLU A 43 -7.31 1.11 -12.66
CA GLU A 43 -6.03 0.64 -13.15
C GLU A 43 -5.02 1.81 -13.20
N ASN A 44 -3.76 1.50 -12.90
CA ASN A 44 -2.71 2.51 -12.90
C ASN A 44 -2.34 2.93 -14.34
N GLY A 45 -3.17 3.79 -14.93
CA GLY A 45 -2.97 4.41 -16.24
C GLY A 45 -2.38 5.82 -16.18
N TYR A 46 -1.96 6.28 -15.00
CA TYR A 46 -1.41 7.61 -14.84
C TYR A 46 0.04 7.66 -15.32
N GLU A 47 0.30 8.39 -16.38
CA GLU A 47 1.65 8.57 -16.94
C GLU A 47 2.64 9.10 -15.89
N GLN A 48 2.15 9.97 -14.99
CA GLN A 48 2.93 10.55 -13.89
C GLN A 48 3.51 9.50 -12.93
N SER A 49 2.88 8.33 -12.80
CA SER A 49 3.37 7.26 -11.92
C SER A 49 4.70 6.65 -12.39
N TYR A 50 5.03 6.79 -13.67
CA TYR A 50 6.27 6.29 -14.25
C TYR A 50 7.48 7.21 -14.01
N TYR A 51 7.25 8.43 -13.54
CA TYR A 51 8.31 9.41 -13.30
C TYR A 51 8.47 9.67 -11.80
N SER A 52 9.68 9.56 -11.28
CA SER A 52 9.97 9.82 -9.87
C SER A 52 9.58 11.23 -9.40
N THR A 53 9.58 12.19 -10.32
CA THR A 53 9.15 13.58 -10.07
C THR A 53 7.64 13.79 -10.18
N GLY A 54 6.93 12.86 -10.80
CA GLY A 54 5.48 12.95 -11.04
C GLY A 54 4.62 12.50 -9.86
N ALA A 55 5.21 11.82 -8.89
CA ALA A 55 4.46 11.23 -7.78
C ALA A 55 3.65 12.25 -6.96
N HIS A 56 4.17 13.46 -6.73
CA HIS A 56 3.43 14.51 -6.04
C HIS A 56 2.17 14.96 -6.80
N ALA A 57 2.22 14.98 -8.13
CA ALA A 57 1.06 15.31 -8.94
C ALA A 57 -0.08 14.29 -8.75
N MET A 58 0.25 13.04 -8.47
CA MET A 58 -0.74 11.99 -8.20
C MET A 58 -1.51 12.21 -6.88
N TRP A 59 -0.94 12.95 -5.93
CA TRP A 59 -1.61 13.23 -4.65
C TRP A 59 -2.84 14.14 -4.79
N GLU A 60 -2.93 14.90 -5.88
CA GLU A 60 -4.05 15.78 -6.20
C GLU A 60 -5.07 15.14 -7.15
N THR A 61 -4.89 13.85 -7.47
CA THR A 61 -5.79 13.10 -8.35
C THR A 61 -6.69 12.14 -7.58
N GLU A 62 -7.62 11.50 -8.28
CA GLU A 62 -8.49 10.45 -7.75
C GLU A 62 -7.72 9.19 -7.35
N ALA A 63 -6.46 9.05 -7.77
CA ALA A 63 -5.55 7.98 -7.33
C ALA A 63 -5.14 8.07 -5.86
N ASN A 64 -5.54 9.12 -5.16
CA ASN A 64 -5.28 9.33 -3.74
C ASN A 64 -6.60 9.38 -2.96
N TRP A 65 -6.66 8.67 -1.82
CA TRP A 65 -7.79 8.76 -0.90
C TRP A 65 -7.99 10.15 -0.30
N GLY A 66 -6.96 11.02 -0.34
CA GLY A 66 -7.03 12.39 0.16
C GLY A 66 -7.18 12.51 1.68
N PHE A 67 -6.75 11.50 2.45
CA PHE A 67 -6.87 11.55 3.91
C PHE A 67 -6.04 12.68 4.51
N LYS A 68 -6.57 13.24 5.61
CA LYS A 68 -5.87 14.20 6.46
C LYS A 68 -6.02 13.81 7.92
N THR A 69 -5.07 14.21 8.74
CA THR A 69 -5.22 14.09 10.18
C THR A 69 -6.32 15.05 10.68
N VAL A 70 -6.81 14.78 11.88
CA VAL A 70 -7.51 15.82 12.63
C VAL A 70 -6.53 16.97 12.96
N PRO A 71 -7.01 18.19 13.25
CA PRO A 71 -6.14 19.28 13.69
C PRO A 71 -5.24 18.83 14.85
N GLN A 72 -3.94 19.09 14.72
CA GLN A 72 -2.92 18.68 15.70
C GLN A 72 -2.59 19.84 16.62
N PRO A 73 -3.05 19.87 17.89
CA PRO A 73 -2.81 20.99 18.80
C PRO A 73 -1.32 21.34 18.98
N ALA A 74 -0.46 20.31 19.04
CA ALA A 74 0.99 20.48 19.16
C ALA A 74 1.65 21.10 17.91
N LEU A 75 0.93 21.15 16.78
CA LEU A 75 1.37 21.74 15.52
C LEU A 75 0.48 22.95 15.12
N ASN A 76 0.09 23.77 16.06
CA ASN A 76 -0.78 24.93 15.83
C ASN A 76 -2.09 24.58 15.10
N ASN A 77 -2.68 23.45 15.42
CA ASN A 77 -3.90 22.93 14.80
C ASN A 77 -3.80 22.68 13.28
N VAL A 78 -2.60 22.42 12.78
CA VAL A 78 -2.42 22.06 11.37
C VAL A 78 -2.98 20.66 11.12
N GLU A 79 -3.72 20.52 10.03
CA GLU A 79 -4.09 19.23 9.46
C GLU A 79 -2.98 18.75 8.50
N VAL A 80 -2.48 17.56 8.72
CA VAL A 80 -1.40 16.99 7.90
C VAL A 80 -2.00 16.03 6.88
N ALA A 81 -1.69 16.23 5.60
CA ALA A 81 -2.07 15.33 4.52
C ALA A 81 -1.44 13.94 4.73
N GLN A 82 -2.22 12.90 4.50
CA GLN A 82 -1.82 11.49 4.60
C GLN A 82 -2.10 10.78 3.27
N PRO A 83 -1.27 10.99 2.25
CA PRO A 83 -1.48 10.35 0.95
C PRO A 83 -1.53 8.82 1.06
N ARG A 84 -2.56 8.24 0.47
CA ARG A 84 -2.74 6.78 0.36
C ARG A 84 -3.29 6.49 -1.02
N GLY A 85 -2.65 5.56 -1.71
CA GLY A 85 -3.07 5.20 -3.06
C GLY A 85 -4.45 4.54 -3.09
N LYS A 86 -5.27 5.03 -4.01
CA LYS A 86 -6.55 4.47 -4.44
C LYS A 86 -6.41 4.11 -5.91
N VAL A 87 -5.65 3.06 -6.18
CA VAL A 87 -5.23 2.65 -7.52
C VAL A 87 -4.54 1.28 -7.43
N ILE A 88 -4.53 0.49 -8.49
CA ILE A 88 -3.73 -0.73 -8.56
C ILE A 88 -2.26 -0.41 -8.28
N GLY A 89 -1.64 -1.15 -7.36
CA GLY A 89 -0.33 -0.87 -6.80
C GLY A 89 -0.38 -0.11 -5.47
N GLY A 90 -1.54 0.49 -5.13
CA GLY A 90 -1.79 1.19 -3.88
C GLY A 90 -0.83 2.37 -3.67
N SER A 91 -0.43 2.58 -2.42
CA SER A 91 0.48 3.71 -2.08
C SER A 91 1.87 3.59 -2.72
N ALA A 92 2.28 2.41 -3.21
CA ALA A 92 3.52 2.28 -3.97
C ALA A 92 3.45 2.97 -5.33
N ALA A 93 2.27 3.01 -5.95
CA ALA A 93 2.06 3.68 -7.24
C ALA A 93 2.13 5.21 -7.14
N ILE A 94 1.92 5.78 -5.95
CA ILE A 94 1.91 7.22 -5.72
C ILE A 94 3.00 7.69 -4.75
N ASN A 95 3.97 6.85 -4.40
CA ASN A 95 5.09 7.22 -3.53
C ASN A 95 6.09 8.11 -4.29
N ILE A 96 6.92 8.85 -3.56
CA ILE A 96 7.92 9.74 -4.15
C ILE A 96 9.20 9.03 -4.59
N GLY A 97 9.24 7.71 -4.56
CA GLY A 97 10.38 6.91 -4.98
C GLY A 97 11.65 7.08 -4.13
N SER A 98 11.54 7.71 -2.96
CA SER A 98 12.68 7.85 -2.05
C SER A 98 13.05 6.51 -1.45
N TRP A 99 14.32 6.13 -1.60
CA TRP A 99 14.88 5.00 -0.90
C TRP A 99 15.87 5.45 0.18
N SER A 100 15.58 5.13 1.42
CA SER A 100 16.45 5.40 2.54
C SER A 100 16.90 4.10 3.19
N ARG A 101 18.21 3.88 3.26
CA ARG A 101 18.76 2.75 4.00
C ARG A 101 18.85 3.12 5.47
N VAL A 102 18.30 2.27 6.33
CA VAL A 102 18.47 2.43 7.78
C VAL A 102 19.94 2.28 8.14
N SER A 103 20.50 3.25 8.87
CA SER A 103 21.89 3.16 9.30
C SER A 103 22.06 2.15 10.43
N PRO A 104 23.24 1.50 10.56
CA PRO A 104 23.52 0.61 11.68
C PRO A 104 23.29 1.26 13.04
N GLN A 105 23.54 2.56 13.16
CA GLN A 105 23.34 3.32 14.40
C GLN A 105 21.85 3.43 14.77
N THR A 106 20.95 3.46 13.78
CA THR A 106 19.50 3.52 14.00
C THR A 106 18.94 2.18 14.42
N THR A 107 19.55 1.07 14.00
CA THR A 107 19.12 -0.30 14.36
C THR A 107 19.71 -0.77 15.68
N THR A 108 20.84 -0.23 16.13
CA THR A 108 21.51 -0.63 17.37
C THR A 108 20.65 -0.43 18.63
N PRO A 109 19.85 0.64 18.80
CA PRO A 109 18.93 0.77 19.93
C PRO A 109 17.85 -0.30 19.96
N GLY A 110 17.36 -0.74 18.81
CA GLY A 110 16.36 -1.81 18.72
C GLY A 110 16.88 -3.17 19.18
N ASN A 111 18.17 -3.43 18.99
CA ASN A 111 18.82 -4.65 19.48
C ASN A 111 19.08 -4.63 21.00
N ARG A 112 18.93 -3.47 21.67
CA ARG A 112 19.07 -3.33 23.14
C ARG A 112 17.75 -3.44 23.87
N LEU A 113 16.63 -3.39 23.18
CA LEU A 113 15.36 -3.79 23.77
C LEU A 113 15.44 -5.31 23.94
N GLU A 114 15.70 -5.76 25.14
CA GLU A 114 15.53 -7.16 25.54
C GLU A 114 14.06 -7.50 25.30
N LEU A 115 13.78 -8.05 24.14
CA LEU A 115 12.48 -8.66 23.88
C LEU A 115 12.36 -9.87 24.83
N PRO A 116 11.20 -10.07 25.47
CA PRO A 116 10.96 -11.23 26.30
C PRO A 116 11.41 -12.50 25.57
N ASP A 117 12.05 -13.41 26.27
CA ASP A 117 12.56 -14.67 25.73
C ASP A 117 11.51 -15.34 24.83
N GLY A 118 11.81 -15.41 23.54
CA GLY A 118 10.94 -16.04 22.53
C GLY A 118 10.66 -15.21 21.28
N MET A 119 10.99 -13.92 21.23
CA MET A 119 10.83 -13.11 20.03
C MET A 119 12.18 -12.74 19.41
N GLY A 120 12.54 -13.44 18.34
CA GLY A 120 13.46 -12.92 17.33
C GLY A 120 14.95 -13.06 17.62
N LYS A 121 15.43 -14.27 17.88
CA LYS A 121 16.78 -14.66 17.46
C LYS A 121 16.66 -15.34 16.11
N THR A 122 16.81 -14.58 15.04
CA THR A 122 17.18 -15.15 13.75
C THR A 122 18.67 -15.52 13.79
N PRO A 123 19.03 -16.68 13.24
CA PRO A 123 20.42 -17.18 13.20
C PRO A 123 21.35 -16.27 12.39
#